data_64cca85ce1bd84a57cfae001d0abcf6f
#
_entry.id   64cca85ce1bd84a57cfae001d0abcf6f
#
_cell.length_a   1.000
_cell.length_b   1.000
_cell.length_c   1.000
_cell.angle_alpha   90.00
_cell.angle_beta   90.00
_cell.angle_gamma   90.00
#
_symmetry.space_group_name_H-M   'P 1'
#
loop_
_entity.id
_entity.type
_entity.pdbx_description
1 polymer ?
#
loop_
_entity_poly.entity_id
_entity_poly.type
_entity_poly.pdbx_seq_one_letter_code
_entity_poly.pdbx_strand_id
1 'polypeptide(L)'
;MKHRRIVLQGLAAGGLSAYMVRLMAMGTRPLTPGLRSFKGTVRINGAPATEGQLVLTGDSIVTGKASEAIYVMGNNAYLMRENSNVQFGSEGAVGILRVVTGKVLAVFGPGSKRIEMPTATAGIRGTACYIEATDTQTYFCLCYGTADITPKADPTQARTVVTRYHDTPFFIGTNTASPLLQKAPVINHRDYELTMLEALVGRLPPFAGLEGPGGSGNGY
;
A
#
# COMPACT_ATOMS: atom_id res chain seq x y z
N MET A 1 -45.66 -1.48 -26.79
CA MET A 1 -44.26 -1.84 -26.39
C MET A 1 -43.59 -0.59 -25.88
N LYS A 2 -43.40 -0.47 -24.55
CA LYS A 2 -42.78 0.71 -23.89
C LYS A 2 -41.33 0.41 -23.65
N HIS A 3 -40.42 1.11 -24.35
CA HIS A 3 -38.98 1.06 -24.10
C HIS A 3 -38.67 1.75 -22.75
N ARG A 4 -38.24 0.96 -21.77
CA ARG A 4 -37.64 1.48 -20.55
C ARG A 4 -36.22 1.96 -20.87
N ARG A 5 -36.02 3.26 -21.00
CA ARG A 5 -34.71 3.87 -20.94
C ARG A 5 -34.25 3.84 -19.47
N ILE A 6 -33.28 2.99 -19.18
CA ILE A 6 -32.55 3.04 -17.91
C ILE A 6 -31.59 4.22 -18.04
N VAL A 7 -31.89 5.31 -17.34
CA VAL A 7 -30.96 6.42 -17.15
C VAL A 7 -29.97 6.00 -16.08
N LEU A 8 -28.76 5.62 -16.48
CA LEU A 8 -27.61 5.50 -15.61
C LEU A 8 -27.20 6.92 -15.18
N GLN A 9 -27.77 7.39 -14.07
CA GLN A 9 -27.27 8.60 -13.42
C GLN A 9 -25.94 8.26 -12.74
N GLY A 10 -24.88 8.94 -13.21
CA GLY A 10 -23.52 8.75 -12.79
C GLY A 10 -23.29 9.10 -11.33
N LEU A 11 -22.68 8.17 -10.63
CA LEU A 11 -21.93 8.42 -9.41
C LEU A 11 -20.52 8.85 -9.82
N ALA A 12 -20.25 10.14 -9.76
CA ALA A 12 -18.92 10.71 -9.79
C ALA A 12 -18.21 10.45 -8.45
N ALA A 13 -18.01 9.18 -8.13
CA ALA A 13 -17.14 8.75 -7.05
C ALA A 13 -15.79 8.41 -7.66
N GLY A 14 -14.83 9.25 -7.38
CA GLY A 14 -13.40 9.19 -7.58
C GLY A 14 -12.80 8.21 -8.61
N GLY A 15 -11.85 8.69 -9.40
CA GLY A 15 -11.16 7.94 -10.46
C GLY A 15 -10.63 6.54 -10.11
N LEU A 16 -10.52 6.19 -8.81
CA LEU A 16 -10.15 4.87 -8.31
C LEU A 16 -11.19 3.80 -8.66
N SER A 17 -12.49 4.09 -8.51
CA SER A 17 -13.55 3.10 -8.77
C SER A 17 -13.67 2.71 -10.25
N ALA A 18 -13.48 3.64 -11.17
CA ALA A 18 -13.51 3.36 -12.61
C ALA A 18 -12.27 2.53 -13.03
N TYR A 19 -11.11 2.82 -12.48
CA TYR A 19 -9.89 2.08 -12.72
C TYR A 19 -9.98 0.65 -12.16
N MET A 20 -10.56 0.48 -10.98
CA MET A 20 -10.82 -0.83 -10.36
C MET A 20 -11.72 -1.72 -11.19
N VAL A 21 -12.84 -1.21 -11.69
CA VAL A 21 -13.74 -1.97 -12.57
C VAL A 21 -13.00 -2.43 -13.83
N ARG A 22 -12.16 -1.57 -14.40
CA ARG A 22 -11.35 -1.92 -15.58
C ARG A 22 -10.32 -3.01 -15.27
N LEU A 23 -9.67 -2.97 -14.10
CA LEU A 23 -8.70 -4.00 -13.70
C LEU A 23 -9.34 -5.37 -13.45
N MET A 24 -10.48 -5.41 -12.78
CA MET A 24 -11.20 -6.66 -12.54
C MET A 24 -11.68 -7.31 -13.85
N ALA A 25 -11.96 -6.53 -14.89
CA ALA A 25 -12.31 -7.03 -16.21
C ALA A 25 -11.12 -7.57 -17.03
N MET A 26 -9.87 -7.22 -16.67
CA MET A 26 -8.67 -7.61 -17.43
C MET A 26 -8.08 -8.97 -17.06
N GLY A 27 -8.62 -9.65 -16.05
CA GLY A 27 -8.13 -10.95 -15.59
C GLY A 27 -6.79 -10.87 -14.82
N THR A 28 -6.20 -12.03 -14.48
CA THR A 28 -5.00 -12.17 -13.62
C THR A 28 -3.66 -11.97 -14.35
N ARG A 29 -3.63 -11.37 -15.53
CA ARG A 29 -2.35 -11.11 -16.23
C ARG A 29 -1.64 -9.91 -15.60
N PRO A 30 -0.35 -10.05 -15.24
CA PRO A 30 0.43 -8.93 -14.71
C PRO A 30 0.40 -7.75 -15.68
N LEU A 31 0.18 -6.56 -15.15
CA LEU A 31 0.22 -5.34 -15.96
C LEU A 31 1.67 -4.87 -16.13
N THR A 32 1.88 -4.07 -17.17
CA THR A 32 3.18 -3.45 -17.45
C THR A 32 3.66 -2.62 -16.24
N PRO A 33 4.94 -2.72 -15.85
CA PRO A 33 5.51 -1.88 -14.80
C PRO A 33 5.37 -0.37 -15.06
N GLY A 34 5.48 0.43 -14.02
CA GLY A 34 5.44 1.89 -14.05
C GLY A 34 4.22 2.49 -13.36
N LEU A 35 4.05 3.81 -13.49
CA LEU A 35 2.92 4.56 -12.96
C LEU A 35 1.66 4.21 -13.74
N ARG A 36 0.70 3.56 -13.08
CA ARG A 36 -0.47 2.97 -13.72
C ARG A 36 -1.67 3.92 -13.76
N SER A 37 -1.79 4.73 -12.72
CA SER A 37 -2.83 5.72 -12.59
C SER A 37 -2.42 6.75 -11.55
N PHE A 38 -2.81 7.99 -11.74
CA PHE A 38 -2.65 9.00 -10.70
C PHE A 38 -3.75 10.06 -10.79
N LYS A 39 -3.95 10.74 -9.68
CA LYS A 39 -4.84 11.88 -9.55
C LYS A 39 -4.10 13.02 -8.86
N GLY A 40 -4.39 14.25 -9.26
CA GLY A 40 -3.79 15.44 -8.66
C GLY A 40 -2.33 15.64 -9.08
N THR A 41 -1.51 16.12 -8.17
CA THR A 41 -0.09 16.41 -8.41
C THR A 41 0.77 15.25 -7.95
N VAL A 42 1.47 14.62 -8.89
CA VAL A 42 2.45 13.55 -8.62
C VAL A 42 3.77 13.92 -9.30
N ARG A 43 4.87 13.74 -8.59
CA ARG A 43 6.22 13.99 -9.08
C ARG A 43 7.09 12.75 -8.89
N ILE A 44 7.90 12.45 -9.90
CA ILE A 44 8.97 11.44 -9.82
C ILE A 44 10.29 12.18 -9.98
N ASN A 45 11.18 12.06 -9.00
CA ASN A 45 12.47 12.78 -8.95
C ASN A 45 12.33 14.31 -9.13
N GLY A 46 11.26 14.87 -8.55
CA GLY A 46 10.97 16.31 -8.62
C GLY A 46 10.28 16.77 -9.91
N ALA A 47 10.27 15.98 -10.99
CA ALA A 47 9.58 16.28 -12.24
C ALA A 47 8.11 15.82 -12.20
N PRO A 48 7.19 16.52 -12.90
CA PRO A 48 5.81 16.02 -13.05
C PRO A 48 5.78 14.62 -13.64
N ALA A 49 5.00 13.73 -13.02
CA ALA A 49 4.88 12.35 -13.46
C ALA A 49 3.96 12.21 -14.68
N THR A 50 4.22 11.20 -15.50
CA THR A 50 3.36 10.80 -16.62
C THR A 50 2.89 9.36 -16.47
N GLU A 51 1.68 9.04 -16.96
CA GLU A 51 1.17 7.68 -16.95
C GLU A 51 2.07 6.75 -17.77
N GLY A 52 2.33 5.55 -17.26
CA GLY A 52 3.26 4.60 -17.87
C GLY A 52 4.73 4.86 -17.55
N GLN A 53 5.09 5.97 -16.92
CA GLN A 53 6.47 6.25 -16.53
C GLN A 53 6.99 5.17 -15.60
N LEU A 54 8.14 4.59 -15.94
CA LEU A 54 8.80 3.58 -15.11
C LEU A 54 9.25 4.20 -13.79
N VAL A 55 9.15 3.41 -12.73
CA VAL A 55 9.70 3.70 -11.40
C VAL A 55 10.82 2.71 -11.15
N LEU A 56 12.01 3.20 -10.88
CA LEU A 56 13.23 2.41 -10.74
C LEU A 56 13.82 2.53 -9.33
N THR A 57 14.77 1.65 -9.03
CA THR A 57 15.60 1.78 -7.83
C THR A 57 16.39 3.10 -7.92
N GLY A 58 16.38 3.87 -6.85
CA GLY A 58 16.94 5.22 -6.77
C GLY A 58 15.89 6.32 -6.93
N ASP A 59 14.72 6.03 -7.46
CA ASP A 59 13.68 7.03 -7.66
C ASP A 59 12.98 7.41 -6.35
N SER A 60 12.43 8.63 -6.36
CA SER A 60 11.50 9.13 -5.37
C SER A 60 10.15 9.50 -6.00
N ILE A 61 9.06 9.22 -5.30
CA ILE A 61 7.72 9.65 -5.70
C ILE A 61 7.14 10.53 -4.60
N VAL A 62 6.58 11.66 -5.01
CA VAL A 62 5.90 12.61 -4.12
C VAL A 62 4.51 12.88 -4.65
N THR A 63 3.52 12.77 -3.76
CA THR A 63 2.12 13.15 -4.02
C THR A 63 1.77 14.42 -3.27
N GLY A 64 1.07 15.33 -3.91
CA GLY A 64 0.56 16.56 -3.30
C GLY A 64 -0.75 16.37 -2.55
N LYS A 65 -1.39 17.49 -2.17
CA LYS A 65 -2.72 17.50 -1.56
C LYS A 65 -3.76 16.95 -2.54
N ALA A 66 -4.74 16.20 -2.01
CA ALA A 66 -5.83 15.57 -2.78
C ALA A 66 -5.31 14.72 -3.97
N SER A 67 -4.10 14.17 -3.83
CA SER A 67 -3.41 13.40 -4.87
C SER A 67 -3.29 11.94 -4.49
N GLU A 68 -3.17 11.09 -5.52
CA GLU A 68 -3.04 9.66 -5.37
C GLU A 68 -2.23 9.09 -6.53
N ALA A 69 -1.46 8.03 -6.29
CA ALA A 69 -0.69 7.36 -7.33
C ALA A 69 -0.72 5.84 -7.13
N ILE A 70 -0.95 5.10 -8.21
CA ILE A 70 -0.85 3.64 -8.27
C ILE A 70 0.27 3.29 -9.23
N TYR A 71 1.23 2.49 -8.79
CA TYR A 71 2.35 2.08 -9.62
C TYR A 71 2.81 0.65 -9.32
N VAL A 72 3.46 0.06 -10.31
CA VAL A 72 4.01 -1.30 -10.28
C VAL A 72 5.51 -1.23 -10.50
N MET A 73 6.27 -1.88 -9.63
CA MET A 73 7.72 -2.01 -9.71
C MET A 73 8.11 -3.48 -9.53
N GLY A 74 8.49 -4.14 -10.62
CA GLY A 74 8.70 -5.59 -10.63
C GLY A 74 7.45 -6.35 -10.20
N ASN A 75 7.59 -7.21 -9.19
CA ASN A 75 6.48 -7.99 -8.62
C ASN A 75 5.80 -7.31 -7.41
N ASN A 76 5.94 -6.00 -7.29
CA ASN A 76 5.36 -5.22 -6.21
C ASN A 76 4.42 -4.15 -6.78
N ALA A 77 3.33 -3.86 -6.08
CA ALA A 77 2.43 -2.78 -6.43
C ALA A 77 2.13 -1.90 -5.21
N TYR A 78 1.87 -0.63 -5.48
CA TYR A 78 1.77 0.39 -4.46
C TYR A 78 0.62 1.35 -4.77
N LEU A 79 -0.07 1.76 -3.72
CA LEU A 79 -1.02 2.87 -3.72
C LEU A 79 -0.53 3.91 -2.72
N MET A 80 -0.13 5.07 -3.23
CA MET A 80 0.20 6.24 -2.42
C MET A 80 -1.00 7.17 -2.35
N ARG A 81 -1.29 7.66 -1.14
CA ARG A 81 -2.31 8.69 -0.92
C ARG A 81 -1.67 10.08 -0.93
N GLU A 82 -2.46 11.09 -0.67
CA GLU A 82 -2.02 12.48 -0.63
C GLU A 82 -0.90 12.74 0.38
N ASN A 83 -0.11 13.81 0.11
CA ASN A 83 0.97 14.30 0.97
C ASN A 83 1.98 13.22 1.37
N SER A 84 2.29 12.32 0.44
CA SER A 84 3.20 11.21 0.66
C SER A 84 4.50 11.40 -0.08
N ASN A 85 5.59 10.95 0.52
CA ASN A 85 6.93 10.92 -0.06
C ASN A 85 7.54 9.54 0.20
N VAL A 86 7.86 8.82 -0.86
CA VAL A 86 8.56 7.54 -0.81
C VAL A 86 9.81 7.55 -1.69
N GLN A 87 10.80 6.77 -1.28
CA GLN A 87 12.05 6.58 -2.02
C GLN A 87 12.32 5.08 -2.16
N PHE A 88 12.86 4.70 -3.31
CA PHE A 88 13.26 3.34 -3.60
C PHE A 88 14.76 3.19 -3.53
N GLY A 89 15.23 2.09 -2.94
CA GLY A 89 16.64 1.78 -2.85
C GLY A 89 16.87 0.27 -2.94
N SER A 90 18.14 -0.10 -2.83
CA SER A 90 18.55 -1.49 -2.65
C SER A 90 19.84 -1.56 -1.87
N GLU A 91 20.00 -2.65 -1.13
CA GLU A 91 21.23 -3.03 -0.46
C GLU A 91 21.52 -4.48 -0.81
N GLY A 92 22.45 -4.68 -1.74
CA GLY A 92 22.64 -5.99 -2.37
C GLY A 92 21.37 -6.49 -3.04
N ALA A 93 20.92 -7.68 -2.66
CA ALA A 93 19.68 -8.30 -3.15
C ALA A 93 18.40 -7.83 -2.41
N VAL A 94 18.53 -7.02 -1.36
CA VAL A 94 17.40 -6.55 -0.56
C VAL A 94 16.85 -5.26 -1.16
N GLY A 95 15.60 -5.28 -1.62
CA GLY A 95 14.91 -4.06 -2.05
C GLY A 95 14.49 -3.22 -0.84
N ILE A 96 14.63 -1.91 -0.93
CA ILE A 96 14.30 -0.95 0.13
C ILE A 96 13.16 -0.06 -0.33
N LEU A 97 12.10 0.02 0.49
CA LEU A 97 11.08 1.05 0.41
C LEU A 97 11.26 2.00 1.61
N ARG A 98 11.63 3.23 1.36
CA ARG A 98 11.68 4.25 2.41
C ARG A 98 10.43 5.12 2.34
N VAL A 99 9.59 5.05 3.37
CA VAL A 99 8.44 5.94 3.55
C VAL A 99 8.91 7.12 4.40
N VAL A 100 9.14 8.26 3.75
CA VAL A 100 9.61 9.47 4.42
C VAL A 100 8.47 10.12 5.19
N THR A 101 7.30 10.23 4.54
CA THR A 101 6.06 10.72 5.15
C THR A 101 4.85 10.27 4.34
N GLY A 102 3.67 10.36 4.93
CA GLY A 102 2.39 10.14 4.25
C GLY A 102 1.88 8.71 4.37
N LYS A 103 1.11 8.24 3.38
CA LYS A 103 0.27 7.05 3.45
C LYS A 103 0.49 6.16 2.24
N VAL A 104 0.87 4.91 2.50
CA VAL A 104 1.21 3.94 1.45
C VAL A 104 0.60 2.57 1.75
N LEU A 105 -0.16 2.02 0.82
CA LEU A 105 -0.54 0.61 0.79
C LEU A 105 0.37 -0.10 -0.21
N ALA A 106 0.98 -1.20 0.19
CA ALA A 106 1.94 -1.93 -0.63
C ALA A 106 1.70 -3.43 -0.58
N VAL A 107 1.81 -4.08 -1.74
CA VAL A 107 1.86 -5.54 -1.86
C VAL A 107 3.21 -5.94 -2.45
N PHE A 108 3.85 -6.93 -1.84
CA PHE A 108 5.20 -7.34 -2.17
C PHE A 108 5.23 -8.79 -2.66
N GLY A 109 5.92 -9.00 -3.77
CA GLY A 109 6.24 -10.32 -4.27
C GLY A 109 7.30 -11.03 -3.43
N PRO A 110 7.65 -12.28 -3.80
CA PRO A 110 8.69 -13.06 -3.13
C PRO A 110 10.02 -12.31 -3.03
N GLY A 111 10.84 -12.71 -2.06
CA GLY A 111 12.15 -12.15 -1.76
C GLY A 111 12.13 -11.17 -0.58
N SER A 112 13.30 -10.98 0.02
CA SER A 112 13.48 -10.10 1.17
C SER A 112 13.35 -8.63 0.77
N LYS A 113 12.61 -7.87 1.56
CA LYS A 113 12.47 -6.43 1.44
C LYS A 113 12.67 -5.78 2.80
N ARG A 114 13.14 -4.55 2.81
CA ARG A 114 13.20 -3.69 3.99
C ARG A 114 12.35 -2.44 3.77
N ILE A 115 11.49 -2.16 4.72
CA ILE A 115 10.74 -0.91 4.78
C ILE A 115 11.42 -0.03 5.83
N GLU A 116 11.78 1.17 5.44
CA GLU A 116 12.32 2.19 6.33
C GLU A 116 11.26 3.27 6.56
N MET A 117 10.93 3.50 7.81
CA MET A 117 9.93 4.47 8.26
C MET A 117 10.60 5.45 9.25
N PRO A 118 10.04 6.63 9.53
CA PRO A 118 10.62 7.57 10.47
C PRO A 118 10.92 6.96 11.85
N THR A 119 10.01 6.17 12.40
CA THR A 119 10.11 5.64 13.77
C THR A 119 10.54 4.16 13.85
N ALA A 120 10.56 3.44 12.74
CA ALA A 120 10.91 2.00 12.73
C ALA A 120 11.49 1.56 11.39
N THR A 121 12.06 0.34 11.40
CA THR A 121 12.30 -0.46 10.20
C THR A 121 11.48 -1.74 10.25
N ALA A 122 11.11 -2.29 9.10
CA ALA A 122 10.48 -3.60 9.01
C ALA A 122 11.13 -4.45 7.91
N GLY A 123 11.61 -5.63 8.30
CA GLY A 123 12.00 -6.68 7.36
C GLY A 123 10.77 -7.49 6.97
N ILE A 124 10.46 -7.66 5.67
CA ILE A 124 9.25 -8.33 5.21
C ILE A 124 9.54 -9.41 4.17
N ARG A 125 8.65 -10.40 4.09
CA ARG A 125 8.74 -11.50 3.12
C ARG A 125 7.36 -11.84 2.59
N GLY A 126 7.11 -11.56 1.29
CA GLY A 126 5.87 -11.93 0.60
C GLY A 126 4.62 -11.45 1.33
N THR A 127 4.47 -10.14 1.50
CA THR A 127 3.49 -9.54 2.40
C THR A 127 2.72 -8.42 1.73
N ALA A 128 1.65 -7.98 2.41
CA ALA A 128 1.08 -6.67 2.19
C ALA A 128 1.07 -5.87 3.49
N CYS A 129 1.27 -4.57 3.38
CA CYS A 129 1.19 -3.67 4.52
C CYS A 129 0.62 -2.30 4.14
N TYR A 130 -0.01 -1.67 5.11
CA TYR A 130 -0.41 -0.27 5.05
C TYR A 130 0.35 0.54 6.10
N ILE A 131 0.84 1.70 5.68
CA ILE A 131 1.72 2.57 6.47
C ILE A 131 1.16 3.99 6.43
N GLU A 132 1.08 4.63 7.59
CA GLU A 132 0.97 6.09 7.70
C GLU A 132 2.14 6.61 8.51
N ALA A 133 2.93 7.51 7.96
CA ALA A 133 4.17 7.99 8.57
C ALA A 133 4.15 9.50 8.77
N THR A 134 4.51 9.90 9.98
CA THR A 134 4.92 11.26 10.36
C THR A 134 6.28 11.19 11.02
N ASP A 135 6.90 12.33 11.31
CA ASP A 135 8.24 12.36 11.93
C ASP A 135 8.29 11.67 13.30
N THR A 136 7.18 11.67 14.04
CA THR A 136 7.13 11.20 15.43
C THR A 136 6.33 9.92 15.63
N GLN A 137 5.53 9.51 14.64
CA GLN A 137 4.68 8.33 14.75
C GLN A 137 4.55 7.63 13.40
N THR A 138 4.59 6.32 13.42
CA THR A 138 4.22 5.47 12.28
C THR A 138 3.05 4.58 12.69
N TYR A 139 1.99 4.58 11.89
CA TYR A 139 1.02 3.49 11.88
C TYR A 139 1.51 2.42 10.90
N PHE A 140 1.54 1.17 11.35
CA PHE A 140 1.93 0.02 10.53
C PHE A 140 0.90 -1.11 10.70
N CYS A 141 0.21 -1.44 9.63
CA CYS A 141 -0.66 -2.61 9.54
C CYS A 141 -0.02 -3.65 8.61
N LEU A 142 0.35 -4.79 9.15
CA LEU A 142 0.67 -5.97 8.34
C LEU A 142 -0.67 -6.58 7.92
N CYS A 143 -1.04 -6.46 6.64
CA CYS A 143 -2.33 -6.97 6.15
C CYS A 143 -2.33 -8.50 6.06
N TYR A 144 -1.21 -9.08 5.63
CA TYR A 144 -0.91 -10.52 5.66
C TYR A 144 0.59 -10.77 5.50
N GLY A 145 1.07 -11.95 5.93
CA GLY A 145 2.46 -12.40 5.81
C GLY A 145 3.25 -12.26 7.09
N THR A 146 4.55 -11.98 6.97
CA THR A 146 5.48 -11.88 8.11
C THR A 146 6.28 -10.59 8.04
N ALA A 147 6.40 -9.90 9.17
CA ALA A 147 7.23 -8.71 9.33
C ALA A 147 8.03 -8.76 10.62
N ASP A 148 9.32 -8.44 10.53
CA ASP A 148 10.20 -8.21 11.67
C ASP A 148 10.33 -6.70 11.88
N ILE A 149 9.60 -6.15 12.86
CA ILE A 149 9.52 -4.72 13.14
C ILE A 149 10.53 -4.35 14.20
N THR A 150 11.37 -3.35 13.93
CA THR A 150 12.39 -2.85 14.85
C THR A 150 12.18 -1.34 15.03
N PRO A 151 11.71 -0.88 16.21
CA PRO A 151 11.65 0.55 16.53
C PRO A 151 13.04 1.17 16.56
N LYS A 152 13.19 2.38 16.01
CA LYS A 152 14.48 3.08 15.98
C LYS A 152 14.91 3.64 17.34
N ALA A 153 13.92 4.08 18.14
CA ALA A 153 14.21 4.67 19.46
C ALA A 153 14.72 3.64 20.47
N ASP A 154 14.29 2.37 20.35
CA ASP A 154 14.78 1.26 21.18
C ASP A 154 14.65 -0.05 20.38
N PRO A 155 15.73 -0.50 19.74
CA PRO A 155 15.74 -1.77 18.98
C PRO A 155 15.50 -3.03 19.82
N THR A 156 15.64 -2.96 21.15
CA THR A 156 15.36 -4.11 22.02
C THR A 156 13.88 -4.46 22.08
N GLN A 157 12.99 -3.53 21.72
CA GLN A 157 11.57 -3.75 21.59
C GLN A 157 11.16 -4.31 20.21
N ALA A 158 12.10 -4.87 19.47
CA ALA A 158 11.82 -5.52 18.18
C ALA A 158 10.79 -6.65 18.33
N ARG A 159 9.94 -6.82 17.30
CA ARG A 159 8.87 -7.79 17.29
C ARG A 159 8.66 -8.42 15.93
N THR A 160 8.59 -9.75 15.88
CA THR A 160 8.09 -10.48 14.72
C THR A 160 6.57 -10.55 14.78
N VAL A 161 5.93 -10.16 13.68
CA VAL A 161 4.49 -10.22 13.50
C VAL A 161 4.19 -11.16 12.35
N VAL A 162 3.26 -12.08 12.57
CA VAL A 162 2.71 -12.97 11.54
C VAL A 162 1.20 -12.79 11.56
N THR A 163 0.62 -12.52 10.41
CA THR A 163 -0.82 -12.32 10.28
C THR A 163 -1.36 -12.95 9.01
N ARG A 164 -2.61 -13.35 9.03
CA ARG A 164 -3.35 -13.80 7.85
C ARG A 164 -4.32 -12.73 7.34
N TYR A 165 -4.81 -11.89 8.24
CA TYR A 165 -5.84 -10.91 7.93
C TYR A 165 -5.88 -9.79 8.99
N HIS A 166 -5.08 -8.74 8.81
CA HIS A 166 -5.08 -7.50 9.62
C HIS A 166 -5.09 -7.67 11.14
N ASP A 167 -4.54 -8.77 11.69
CA ASP A 167 -4.74 -9.17 13.08
C ASP A 167 -4.12 -8.22 14.11
N THR A 168 -3.05 -7.53 13.75
CA THR A 168 -2.25 -6.76 14.72
C THR A 168 -1.62 -5.52 14.11
N PRO A 169 -2.39 -4.44 13.84
CA PRO A 169 -1.80 -3.13 13.53
C PRO A 169 -1.14 -2.49 14.76
N PHE A 170 -0.16 -1.61 14.53
CA PHE A 170 0.55 -0.88 15.57
C PHE A 170 0.65 0.60 15.26
N PHE A 171 0.59 1.42 16.31
CA PHE A 171 1.23 2.73 16.33
C PHE A 171 2.64 2.55 16.90
N ILE A 172 3.64 3.10 16.21
CA ILE A 172 5.05 3.01 16.58
C ILE A 172 5.54 4.44 16.85
N GLY A 173 5.79 4.74 18.11
CA GLY A 173 6.22 6.07 18.58
C GLY A 173 7.73 6.19 18.73
N THR A 174 8.15 7.34 19.28
CA THR A 174 9.54 7.66 19.60
C THR A 174 9.79 7.82 21.11
N ASN A 175 8.71 7.84 21.92
CA ASN A 175 8.81 8.03 23.36
C ASN A 175 9.12 6.72 24.07
N THR A 176 10.35 6.55 24.55
CA THR A 176 10.83 5.34 25.24
C THR A 176 10.29 5.17 26.66
N ALA A 177 9.59 6.16 27.23
CA ALA A 177 8.89 6.01 28.50
C ALA A 177 7.62 5.16 28.43
N SER A 178 7.22 4.75 27.24
CA SER A 178 6.07 3.89 26.96
C SER A 178 6.46 2.77 26.00
N PRO A 179 5.70 1.65 25.92
CA PRO A 179 5.91 0.68 24.87
C PRO A 179 5.84 1.35 23.49
N LEU A 180 6.90 1.16 22.68
CA LEU A 180 7.00 1.82 21.37
C LEU A 180 6.02 1.26 20.35
N LEU A 181 5.68 -0.07 20.45
CA LEU A 181 4.66 -0.70 19.63
C LEU A 181 3.35 -0.81 20.42
N GLN A 182 2.43 0.10 20.15
CA GLN A 182 1.10 0.11 20.75
C GLN A 182 0.08 -0.47 19.78
N LYS A 183 -0.80 -1.35 20.25
CA LYS A 183 -1.88 -1.90 19.41
C LYS A 183 -2.75 -0.78 18.83
N ALA A 184 -3.13 -0.93 17.58
CA ALA A 184 -3.99 0.01 16.87
C ALA A 184 -5.19 -0.71 16.23
N PRO A 185 -6.29 -0.01 15.93
CA PRO A 185 -7.35 -0.53 15.06
C PRO A 185 -6.87 -0.57 13.60
N VAL A 186 -7.59 -1.30 12.74
CA VAL A 186 -7.41 -1.19 11.28
C VAL A 186 -8.00 0.15 10.83
N ILE A 187 -7.22 0.95 10.09
CA ILE A 187 -7.63 2.27 9.61
C ILE A 187 -7.26 2.49 8.15
N ASN A 188 -8.05 3.29 7.46
CA ASN A 188 -7.73 3.98 6.19
C ASN A 188 -7.28 3.10 5.02
N HIS A 189 -7.47 1.78 5.04
CA HIS A 189 -7.26 0.91 3.89
C HIS A 189 -8.30 -0.21 3.88
N ARG A 190 -8.57 -0.79 2.70
CA ARG A 190 -9.65 -1.75 2.49
C ARG A 190 -9.18 -2.95 1.68
N ASP A 191 -9.84 -4.10 1.85
CA ASP A 191 -9.51 -5.36 1.17
C ASP A 191 -9.59 -5.27 -0.34
N TYR A 192 -10.52 -4.50 -0.88
CA TYR A 192 -10.61 -4.32 -2.34
C TYR A 192 -9.38 -3.60 -2.91
N GLU A 193 -8.71 -2.72 -2.14
CA GLU A 193 -7.49 -2.05 -2.56
C GLU A 193 -6.32 -3.04 -2.61
N LEU A 194 -6.24 -3.97 -1.64
CA LEU A 194 -5.27 -5.07 -1.65
C LEU A 194 -5.51 -6.00 -2.83
N THR A 195 -6.78 -6.37 -3.08
CA THR A 195 -7.16 -7.22 -4.23
C THR A 195 -6.78 -6.55 -5.55
N MET A 196 -7.01 -5.24 -5.67
CA MET A 196 -6.60 -4.46 -6.83
C MET A 196 -5.08 -4.49 -7.03
N LEU A 197 -4.30 -4.19 -5.97
CA LEU A 197 -2.85 -4.16 -6.07
C LEU A 197 -2.26 -5.55 -6.39
N GLU A 198 -2.78 -6.61 -5.79
CA GLU A 198 -2.36 -7.98 -6.10
C GLU A 198 -2.68 -8.37 -7.54
N ALA A 199 -3.85 -7.97 -8.06
CA ALA A 199 -4.22 -8.20 -9.46
C ALA A 199 -3.26 -7.51 -10.44
N LEU A 200 -2.72 -6.32 -10.11
CA LEU A 200 -1.73 -5.61 -10.92
C LEU A 200 -0.43 -6.40 -11.11
N VAL A 201 -0.13 -7.30 -10.22
CA VAL A 201 1.08 -8.15 -10.26
C VAL A 201 0.73 -9.63 -10.48
N GLY A 202 -0.50 -9.92 -10.94
CA GLY A 202 -0.95 -11.25 -11.34
C GLY A 202 -1.16 -12.22 -10.18
N ARG A 203 -1.49 -11.70 -8.99
CA ARG A 203 -1.74 -12.49 -7.77
C ARG A 203 -3.14 -12.21 -7.21
N LEU A 204 -3.51 -13.01 -6.22
CA LEU A 204 -4.66 -12.79 -5.35
C LEU A 204 -4.17 -12.70 -3.90
N PRO A 205 -4.81 -11.89 -3.04
CA PRO A 205 -4.50 -11.88 -1.63
C PRO A 205 -4.87 -13.23 -0.98
N PRO A 206 -4.18 -13.66 0.10
CA PRO A 206 -4.43 -14.96 0.74
C PRO A 206 -5.84 -15.14 1.28
N PHE A 207 -6.57 -14.07 1.51
CA PHE A 207 -7.96 -14.07 1.98
C PHE A 207 -8.99 -14.09 0.83
N ALA A 208 -8.57 -13.99 -0.44
CA ALA A 208 -9.49 -14.07 -1.57
C ALA A 208 -10.21 -15.41 -1.58
N GLY A 209 -11.54 -15.37 -1.64
CA GLY A 209 -12.38 -16.56 -1.60
C GLY A 209 -12.76 -17.04 -0.19
N LEU A 210 -12.27 -16.40 0.87
CA LEU A 210 -12.75 -16.63 2.24
C LEU A 210 -14.04 -15.86 2.55
N GLU A 211 -14.40 -14.90 1.71
CA GLU A 211 -15.69 -14.23 1.77
C GLU A 211 -16.78 -15.20 1.29
N GLY A 212 -17.50 -15.83 2.23
CA GLY A 212 -18.68 -16.62 1.92
C GLY A 212 -19.75 -15.77 1.22
N PRO A 213 -20.74 -16.39 0.50
CA PRO A 213 -21.83 -15.66 -0.13
C PRO A 213 -22.69 -14.98 0.96
N GLY A 214 -22.37 -13.73 1.28
CA GLY A 214 -22.99 -12.93 2.33
C GLY A 214 -22.05 -12.11 3.20
N GLY A 215 -20.75 -12.15 2.96
CA GLY A 215 -19.76 -11.27 3.64
C GLY A 215 -19.98 -9.83 3.20
N SER A 216 -20.86 -9.10 3.91
CA SER A 216 -20.88 -7.64 3.87
C SER A 216 -19.52 -7.20 4.41
N GLY A 217 -18.65 -6.69 3.53
CA GLY A 217 -17.39 -6.08 3.93
C GLY A 217 -17.69 -5.02 4.99
N ASN A 218 -17.39 -5.34 6.24
CA ASN A 218 -17.42 -4.34 7.30
C ASN A 218 -16.36 -3.30 6.91
N GLY A 219 -16.83 -2.15 6.41
CA GLY A 219 -15.99 -1.00 6.19
C GLY A 219 -15.45 -0.51 7.53
N TYR A 220 -14.16 -0.68 7.73
CA TYR A 220 -13.38 0.01 8.74
C TYR A 220 -12.95 1.37 8.23
#